data_77cd68b331c9102f411b95d08e730e54
#
_entry.id   77cd68b331c9102f411b95d08e730e54
#
_cell.length_a   1.000
_cell.length_b   1.000
_cell.length_c   1.000
_cell.angle_alpha   90.00
_cell.angle_beta   90.00
_cell.angle_gamma   90.00
#
_symmetry.space_group_name_H-M   'P 1'
#
loop_
_entity.id
_entity.type
_entity.pdbx_description
1 polymer ?
#
loop_
_entity_poly.entity_id
_entity_poly.type
_entity_poly.pdbx_seq_one_letter_code
_entity_poly.pdbx_strand_id
1 'polypeptide(L)'
;MISMSQTYSIRQLRKSGESISEIARKVGVSRNTVYAKLAAPDLSPQMPVKEPREKMLDAYRPVIEGYLDEDERGWRKQRHTARRIWQRLRDEHGVACSESTVRHYVHDLKVQRRGVAESYLDLVWSPGEAQADFGEADFAIVGARRRMSFFVLSFPFSNMGFAQVFPSENAECVCQALKQIFEYVGGVPTRIVFDNATGVGRRVCDEVRTTETFAAFAAHYGFAFSFCNPYSGHEKGNVESKVRFARSNLFVPIPRLCNVDSFNERLLGRCYSLSKSHYLKGEDEKQLFVEDSVAMAGLPEAAFTVVRYAHCKADKQGKICVDGPHRYSTDPSLAGRRVIVGLGATAVTVYTESGELVCEHERQYGSAPTDTANPASQLPLLTMKLGAWRNSGVREAIPDDLRDYMDGLGKKDLGGSLRIMRDQVDRRGWDAAVGAMEAALRLTGRLDEASVAIAAARAEGGSISYDEPVDLGVYDAMLEGVS
;
A
#
# COMPACT_ATOMS: atom_id res chain seq x y z
N MET A 1 -27.75 -32.98 -39.66
CA MET A 1 -28.26 -31.62 -39.97
C MET A 1 -27.82 -31.31 -41.39
N ILE A 2 -28.67 -30.83 -42.30
CA ILE A 2 -28.30 -30.52 -43.70
C ILE A 2 -27.62 -29.12 -43.73
N SER A 3 -26.52 -29.01 -44.48
CA SER A 3 -25.81 -27.72 -44.64
C SER A 3 -26.53 -26.77 -45.63
N MET A 4 -26.21 -25.44 -45.52
CA MET A 4 -26.74 -24.46 -46.49
C MET A 4 -26.21 -24.74 -47.89
N SER A 5 -24.99 -25.26 -48.05
CA SER A 5 -24.41 -25.70 -49.33
C SER A 5 -25.25 -26.82 -49.95
N GLN A 6 -25.65 -27.82 -49.20
CA GLN A 6 -26.53 -28.90 -49.65
C GLN A 6 -27.94 -28.36 -50.03
N THR A 7 -28.46 -27.44 -49.23
CA THR A 7 -29.76 -26.75 -49.54
C THR A 7 -29.65 -26.00 -50.86
N TYR A 8 -28.59 -25.27 -51.09
CA TYR A 8 -28.31 -24.60 -52.36
C TYR A 8 -28.27 -25.60 -53.54
N SER A 9 -27.51 -26.67 -53.41
CA SER A 9 -27.39 -27.73 -54.40
C SER A 9 -28.76 -28.33 -54.74
N ILE A 10 -29.63 -28.61 -53.75
CA ILE A 10 -30.97 -29.11 -53.98
C ILE A 10 -31.80 -28.16 -54.83
N ARG A 11 -31.77 -26.84 -54.56
CA ARG A 11 -32.49 -25.83 -55.33
C ARG A 11 -31.96 -25.68 -56.74
N GLN A 12 -30.64 -25.71 -56.93
CA GLN A 12 -30.00 -25.63 -58.26
C GLN A 12 -30.35 -26.85 -59.10
N LEU A 13 -30.18 -28.09 -58.58
CA LEU A 13 -30.51 -29.30 -59.30
C LEU A 13 -32.00 -29.35 -59.65
N ARG A 14 -32.89 -28.83 -58.84
CA ARG A 14 -34.33 -28.70 -59.15
C ARG A 14 -34.61 -27.74 -60.28
N LYS A 15 -33.92 -26.57 -60.32
CA LYS A 15 -33.98 -25.60 -61.42
C LYS A 15 -33.49 -26.19 -62.75
N SER A 16 -32.47 -27.07 -62.73
CA SER A 16 -32.01 -27.76 -63.90
C SER A 16 -32.90 -28.92 -64.35
N GLY A 17 -34.10 -29.14 -63.74
CA GLY A 17 -35.09 -30.09 -64.17
C GLY A 17 -34.89 -31.52 -63.60
N GLU A 18 -33.97 -31.74 -62.67
CA GLU A 18 -33.77 -33.06 -62.09
C GLU A 18 -34.92 -33.56 -61.26
N SER A 19 -35.14 -34.86 -61.26
CA SER A 19 -36.16 -35.53 -60.43
C SER A 19 -35.78 -35.50 -58.95
N ILE A 20 -36.80 -35.46 -58.06
CA ILE A 20 -36.58 -35.46 -56.60
C ILE A 20 -35.72 -36.69 -56.16
N SER A 21 -35.91 -37.83 -56.83
CA SER A 21 -35.14 -39.05 -56.56
C SER A 21 -33.67 -38.95 -56.88
N GLU A 22 -33.35 -38.29 -57.99
CA GLU A 22 -31.97 -38.04 -58.40
C GLU A 22 -31.30 -36.99 -57.54
N ILE A 23 -32.03 -35.90 -57.19
CA ILE A 23 -31.52 -34.90 -56.25
C ILE A 23 -31.18 -35.51 -54.90
N ALA A 24 -32.10 -36.35 -54.38
CA ALA A 24 -31.89 -37.04 -53.09
C ALA A 24 -30.61 -37.92 -53.09
N ARG A 25 -30.41 -38.66 -54.23
CA ARG A 25 -29.24 -39.49 -54.42
C ARG A 25 -27.95 -38.67 -54.57
N LYS A 26 -27.97 -37.61 -55.35
CA LYS A 26 -26.79 -36.77 -55.64
C LYS A 26 -26.31 -36.00 -54.40
N VAL A 27 -27.26 -35.50 -53.58
CA VAL A 27 -26.94 -34.71 -52.40
C VAL A 27 -26.79 -35.57 -51.16
N GLY A 28 -27.16 -36.87 -51.20
CA GLY A 28 -27.03 -37.80 -50.09
C GLY A 28 -28.04 -37.57 -48.96
N VAL A 29 -29.29 -37.18 -49.29
CA VAL A 29 -30.36 -36.87 -48.33
C VAL A 29 -31.68 -37.60 -48.65
N SER A 30 -32.58 -37.70 -47.70
CA SER A 30 -33.86 -38.33 -47.94
C SER A 30 -34.77 -37.45 -48.90
N ARG A 31 -35.68 -38.13 -49.64
CA ARG A 31 -36.66 -37.43 -50.48
C ARG A 31 -37.49 -36.40 -49.70
N ASN A 32 -37.89 -36.79 -48.45
CA ASN A 32 -38.65 -35.90 -47.54
C ASN A 32 -37.82 -34.63 -47.23
N THR A 33 -36.53 -34.78 -47.03
CA THR A 33 -35.61 -33.63 -46.83
C THR A 33 -35.55 -32.71 -48.04
N VAL A 34 -35.53 -33.29 -49.25
CA VAL A 34 -35.53 -32.51 -50.52
C VAL A 34 -36.85 -31.71 -50.62
N TYR A 35 -38.02 -32.38 -50.40
CA TYR A 35 -39.33 -31.69 -50.38
C TYR A 35 -39.38 -30.55 -49.38
N ALA A 36 -38.93 -30.83 -48.12
CA ALA A 36 -38.93 -29.80 -47.06
C ALA A 36 -38.07 -28.60 -47.41
N LYS A 37 -36.89 -28.80 -48.05
CA LYS A 37 -35.98 -27.68 -48.43
C LYS A 37 -36.43 -26.95 -49.70
N LEU A 38 -37.22 -27.58 -50.57
CA LEU A 38 -37.82 -26.89 -51.71
C LEU A 38 -39.07 -26.11 -51.30
N ALA A 39 -39.83 -26.61 -50.36
CA ALA A 39 -41.03 -25.95 -49.84
C ALA A 39 -40.75 -24.78 -48.90
N ALA A 40 -39.56 -24.68 -48.34
CA ALA A 40 -39.20 -23.56 -47.47
C ALA A 40 -39.10 -22.24 -48.24
N PRO A 41 -40.02 -21.29 -48.06
CA PRO A 41 -40.06 -20.04 -48.83
C PRO A 41 -38.96 -19.08 -48.43
N ASP A 42 -38.53 -19.14 -47.14
CA ASP A 42 -37.50 -18.27 -46.55
C ASP A 42 -36.38 -19.10 -45.96
N LEU A 43 -35.15 -18.72 -46.32
CA LEU A 43 -33.91 -19.29 -45.80
C LEU A 43 -33.11 -18.29 -44.91
N SER A 44 -33.72 -17.16 -44.58
CA SER A 44 -33.10 -16.16 -43.71
C SER A 44 -32.76 -16.79 -42.36
N PRO A 45 -31.67 -16.42 -41.72
CA PRO A 45 -31.35 -16.87 -40.38
C PRO A 45 -32.46 -16.48 -39.42
N GLN A 46 -33.04 -17.48 -38.77
CA GLN A 46 -34.00 -17.21 -37.70
C GLN A 46 -33.32 -17.04 -36.37
N MET A 47 -33.78 -16.10 -35.57
CA MET A 47 -33.26 -15.88 -34.21
C MET A 47 -33.41 -17.18 -33.40
N PRO A 48 -32.36 -17.69 -32.77
CA PRO A 48 -32.39 -18.93 -31.99
C PRO A 48 -33.13 -18.68 -30.65
N VAL A 49 -34.44 -18.56 -30.70
CA VAL A 49 -35.28 -18.49 -29.50
C VAL A 49 -35.34 -19.90 -28.91
N LYS A 50 -34.71 -20.08 -27.76
CA LYS A 50 -34.84 -21.33 -26.99
C LYS A 50 -36.17 -21.26 -26.23
N GLU A 51 -37.08 -22.18 -26.49
CA GLU A 51 -38.24 -22.37 -25.63
C GLU A 51 -37.78 -22.69 -24.20
N PRO A 52 -38.43 -22.05 -23.18
CA PRO A 52 -38.13 -22.36 -21.79
C PRO A 52 -38.42 -23.86 -21.54
N ARG A 53 -37.38 -24.59 -21.13
CA ARG A 53 -37.59 -26.00 -20.71
C ARG A 53 -37.85 -26.00 -19.22
N GLU A 54 -38.84 -26.76 -18.78
CA GLU A 54 -39.07 -27.01 -17.36
C GLU A 54 -37.83 -27.61 -16.73
N LYS A 55 -37.36 -26.96 -15.65
CA LYS A 55 -36.24 -27.42 -14.85
C LYS A 55 -36.76 -28.27 -13.70
N MET A 56 -36.07 -29.33 -13.33
CA MET A 56 -36.41 -30.22 -12.21
C MET A 56 -36.71 -29.45 -10.90
N LEU A 57 -36.07 -28.32 -10.71
CA LEU A 57 -36.24 -27.49 -9.51
C LEU A 57 -37.40 -26.50 -9.60
N ASP A 58 -38.11 -26.42 -10.72
CA ASP A 58 -39.25 -25.49 -10.87
C ASP A 58 -40.39 -25.86 -9.90
N ALA A 59 -40.58 -27.16 -9.61
CA ALA A 59 -41.52 -27.62 -8.60
C ALA A 59 -41.19 -27.13 -7.17
N TYR A 60 -39.90 -26.83 -6.89
CA TYR A 60 -39.43 -26.37 -5.59
C TYR A 60 -39.17 -24.87 -5.58
N ARG A 61 -39.47 -24.17 -6.65
CA ARG A 61 -39.27 -22.73 -6.77
C ARG A 61 -39.91 -21.94 -5.60
N PRO A 62 -41.17 -22.19 -5.17
CA PRO A 62 -41.73 -21.44 -4.04
C PRO A 62 -40.96 -21.63 -2.74
N VAL A 63 -40.44 -22.83 -2.51
CA VAL A 63 -39.63 -23.14 -1.31
C VAL A 63 -38.31 -22.38 -1.33
N ILE A 64 -37.61 -22.40 -2.48
CA ILE A 64 -36.36 -21.70 -2.63
C ILE A 64 -36.56 -20.18 -2.52
N GLU A 65 -37.62 -19.65 -3.11
CA GLU A 65 -38.00 -18.24 -2.99
C GLU A 65 -38.27 -17.85 -1.54
N GLY A 66 -38.96 -18.71 -0.77
CA GLY A 66 -39.16 -18.50 0.67
C GLY A 66 -37.84 -18.38 1.46
N TYR A 67 -36.85 -19.23 1.18
CA TYR A 67 -35.54 -19.11 1.81
C TYR A 67 -34.82 -17.82 1.43
N LEU A 68 -34.96 -17.35 0.19
CA LEU A 68 -34.37 -16.08 -0.24
C LEU A 68 -35.06 -14.87 0.38
N ASP A 69 -36.39 -14.96 0.60
CA ASP A 69 -37.18 -13.91 1.29
C ASP A 69 -36.81 -13.83 2.78
N GLU A 70 -36.56 -14.98 3.44
CA GLU A 70 -36.02 -15.01 4.80
C GLU A 70 -34.65 -14.33 4.87
N ASP A 71 -33.80 -14.59 3.88
CA ASP A 71 -32.45 -13.99 3.79
C ASP A 71 -32.49 -12.47 3.61
N GLU A 72 -33.50 -11.94 2.90
CA GLU A 72 -33.64 -10.49 2.70
C GLU A 72 -34.06 -9.77 3.98
N ARG A 73 -34.89 -10.43 4.81
CA ARG A 73 -35.37 -9.90 6.10
C ARG A 73 -34.34 -10.09 7.23
N GLY A 74 -33.44 -11.07 7.06
CA GLY A 74 -32.47 -11.46 8.07
C GLY A 74 -31.18 -10.64 8.06
N TRP A 75 -30.32 -10.93 9.03
CA TRP A 75 -28.98 -10.30 9.08
C TRP A 75 -28.12 -10.68 7.88
N ARG A 76 -27.55 -9.70 7.18
CA ARG A 76 -26.78 -9.87 5.93
C ARG A 76 -25.69 -10.93 6.00
N LYS A 77 -25.04 -11.11 7.17
CA LYS A 77 -23.97 -12.10 7.35
C LYS A 77 -24.50 -13.53 7.63
N GLN A 78 -25.81 -13.70 7.81
CA GLN A 78 -26.44 -14.98 8.16
C GLN A 78 -27.44 -15.42 7.09
N ARG A 79 -27.02 -15.41 5.81
CA ARG A 79 -27.82 -15.78 4.66
C ARG A 79 -27.51 -17.19 4.18
N HIS A 80 -28.48 -17.83 3.55
CA HIS A 80 -28.31 -19.13 2.93
C HIS A 80 -27.27 -19.09 1.81
N THR A 81 -26.29 -19.98 1.87
CA THR A 81 -25.45 -20.30 0.70
C THR A 81 -26.20 -21.28 -0.21
N ALA A 82 -25.86 -21.34 -1.50
CA ALA A 82 -26.45 -22.30 -2.42
C ALA A 82 -26.26 -23.75 -1.94
N ARG A 83 -25.13 -24.06 -1.28
CA ARG A 83 -24.86 -25.36 -0.65
C ARG A 83 -25.84 -25.62 0.50
N ARG A 84 -26.14 -24.62 1.34
CA ARG A 84 -27.09 -24.79 2.43
C ARG A 84 -28.52 -24.99 1.91
N ILE A 85 -28.92 -24.27 0.86
CA ILE A 85 -30.20 -24.49 0.17
C ILE A 85 -30.27 -25.92 -0.38
N TRP A 86 -29.20 -26.40 -1.03
CA TRP A 86 -29.13 -27.78 -1.52
C TRP A 86 -29.31 -28.82 -0.40
N GLN A 87 -28.65 -28.61 0.76
CA GLN A 87 -28.78 -29.51 1.92
C GLN A 87 -30.24 -29.50 2.43
N ARG A 88 -30.85 -28.34 2.58
CA ARG A 88 -32.26 -28.23 3.05
C ARG A 88 -33.22 -28.89 2.08
N LEU A 89 -33.07 -28.67 0.78
CA LEU A 89 -33.89 -29.32 -0.23
C LEU A 89 -33.80 -30.85 -0.19
N ARG A 90 -32.60 -31.37 0.04
CA ARG A 90 -32.37 -32.81 0.20
C ARG A 90 -32.98 -33.33 1.51
N ASP A 91 -32.71 -32.69 2.61
CA ASP A 91 -33.04 -33.16 3.96
C ASP A 91 -34.52 -32.92 4.31
N GLU A 92 -35.09 -31.79 3.89
CA GLU A 92 -36.50 -31.42 4.19
C GLU A 92 -37.50 -31.82 3.11
N HIS A 93 -37.05 -31.93 1.85
CA HIS A 93 -37.95 -32.19 0.70
C HIS A 93 -37.58 -33.40 -0.13
N GLY A 94 -36.51 -34.13 0.23
CA GLY A 94 -36.10 -35.36 -0.45
C GLY A 94 -35.60 -35.17 -1.88
N VAL A 95 -35.13 -33.98 -2.24
CA VAL A 95 -34.74 -33.64 -3.62
C VAL A 95 -33.41 -34.31 -3.99
N ALA A 96 -33.46 -35.20 -4.99
CA ALA A 96 -32.30 -35.91 -5.51
C ALA A 96 -31.67 -35.14 -6.68
N CYS A 97 -30.86 -34.12 -6.37
CA CYS A 97 -30.12 -33.37 -7.38
C CYS A 97 -28.68 -33.02 -6.90
N SER A 98 -27.80 -32.64 -7.83
CA SER A 98 -26.46 -32.21 -7.49
C SER A 98 -26.45 -30.79 -6.89
N GLU A 99 -25.44 -30.52 -6.04
CA GLU A 99 -25.20 -29.16 -5.52
C GLU A 99 -25.04 -28.14 -6.65
N SER A 100 -24.37 -28.51 -7.75
CA SER A 100 -24.17 -27.63 -8.90
C SER A 100 -25.47 -27.22 -9.57
N THR A 101 -26.46 -28.14 -9.66
CA THR A 101 -27.79 -27.85 -10.21
C THR A 101 -28.49 -26.80 -9.37
N VAL A 102 -28.50 -26.93 -8.04
CA VAL A 102 -29.11 -25.93 -7.16
C VAL A 102 -28.35 -24.60 -7.23
N ARG A 103 -27.02 -24.62 -7.31
CA ARG A 103 -26.22 -23.40 -7.42
C ARG A 103 -26.58 -22.60 -8.67
N HIS A 104 -26.68 -23.24 -9.83
CA HIS A 104 -27.11 -22.56 -11.07
C HIS A 104 -28.54 -22.05 -10.97
N TYR A 105 -29.47 -22.87 -10.46
CA TYR A 105 -30.85 -22.49 -10.32
C TYR A 105 -31.06 -21.28 -9.37
N VAL A 106 -30.44 -21.31 -8.21
CA VAL A 106 -30.48 -20.20 -7.24
C VAL A 106 -29.79 -18.94 -7.82
N HIS A 107 -28.71 -19.11 -8.60
CA HIS A 107 -28.10 -17.98 -9.31
C HIS A 107 -29.08 -17.34 -10.29
N ASP A 108 -29.75 -18.14 -11.15
CA ASP A 108 -30.74 -17.66 -12.12
C ASP A 108 -31.91 -16.95 -11.42
N LEU A 109 -32.42 -17.51 -10.31
CA LEU A 109 -33.46 -16.87 -9.52
C LEU A 109 -33.02 -15.53 -8.91
N LYS A 110 -31.81 -15.47 -8.37
CA LYS A 110 -31.24 -14.21 -7.84
C LYS A 110 -31.09 -13.16 -8.94
N VAL A 111 -30.67 -13.57 -10.15
CA VAL A 111 -30.57 -12.68 -11.31
C VAL A 111 -31.95 -12.16 -11.72
N GLN A 112 -32.98 -13.05 -11.74
CA GLN A 112 -34.38 -12.65 -12.06
C GLN A 112 -34.97 -11.70 -11.02
N ARG A 113 -34.64 -11.88 -9.73
CA ARG A 113 -35.10 -11.01 -8.62
C ARG A 113 -34.39 -9.65 -8.61
N ARG A 114 -33.18 -9.59 -9.15
CA ARG A 114 -32.45 -8.33 -9.35
C ARG A 114 -33.17 -7.53 -10.42
N GLY A 115 -34.05 -6.64 -10.01
CA GLY A 115 -34.75 -5.77 -10.93
C GLY A 115 -33.84 -4.76 -11.63
N VAL A 116 -34.40 -3.91 -12.48
CA VAL A 116 -33.71 -2.81 -13.17
C VAL A 116 -32.99 -1.87 -12.21
N ALA A 117 -33.44 -1.76 -10.95
CA ALA A 117 -32.83 -0.95 -9.90
C ALA A 117 -31.43 -1.44 -9.46
N GLU A 118 -31.07 -2.70 -9.76
CA GLU A 118 -29.71 -3.21 -9.49
C GLU A 118 -28.80 -3.21 -10.75
N SER A 119 -29.27 -2.65 -11.86
CA SER A 119 -28.45 -2.45 -13.05
C SER A 119 -27.49 -1.31 -12.82
N TYR A 120 -26.22 -1.53 -13.13
CA TYR A 120 -25.17 -0.52 -12.98
C TYR A 120 -25.03 0.28 -14.27
N LEU A 121 -24.86 1.59 -14.12
CA LEU A 121 -24.51 2.45 -15.24
C LEU A 121 -22.99 2.43 -15.42
N ASP A 122 -22.53 2.49 -16.66
CA ASP A 122 -21.13 2.73 -16.96
C ASP A 122 -20.75 4.13 -16.49
N LEU A 123 -19.73 4.22 -15.61
CA LEU A 123 -19.23 5.49 -15.12
C LEU A 123 -18.23 6.06 -16.14
N VAL A 124 -18.49 7.28 -16.56
CA VAL A 124 -17.56 8.04 -17.41
C VAL A 124 -16.63 8.85 -16.50
N TRP A 125 -15.34 8.62 -16.63
CA TRP A 125 -14.30 9.34 -15.92
C TRP A 125 -13.63 10.36 -16.84
N SER A 126 -13.51 11.59 -16.35
CA SER A 126 -12.79 12.63 -17.05
C SER A 126 -11.28 12.50 -16.82
N PRO A 127 -10.44 12.92 -17.76
CA PRO A 127 -9.00 13.02 -17.53
C PRO A 127 -8.69 13.84 -16.26
N GLY A 128 -7.68 13.42 -15.52
CA GLY A 128 -7.27 14.08 -14.29
C GLY A 128 -8.11 13.76 -13.03
N GLU A 129 -9.14 12.91 -13.14
CA GLU A 129 -9.85 12.39 -11.98
C GLU A 129 -9.21 11.10 -11.48
N ALA A 130 -9.23 10.88 -10.16
CA ALA A 130 -8.61 9.72 -9.53
C ALA A 130 -9.52 9.02 -8.54
N GLN A 131 -9.22 7.75 -8.28
CA GLN A 131 -9.80 6.94 -7.20
C GLN A 131 -8.71 6.50 -6.24
N ALA A 132 -9.02 6.45 -4.95
CA ALA A 132 -8.10 6.04 -3.91
C ALA A 132 -8.69 4.93 -3.04
N ASP A 133 -7.87 3.94 -2.72
CA ASP A 133 -8.25 2.84 -1.82
C ASP A 133 -7.01 2.26 -1.13
N PHE A 134 -7.25 1.50 -0.05
CA PHE A 134 -6.22 0.77 0.66
C PHE A 134 -6.29 -0.73 0.38
N GLY A 135 -5.14 -1.36 0.47
CA GLY A 135 -5.01 -2.80 0.49
C GLY A 135 -3.98 -3.23 1.53
N GLU A 136 -3.95 -4.52 1.81
CA GLU A 136 -2.95 -5.11 2.71
C GLU A 136 -2.07 -6.11 1.96
N ALA A 137 -0.79 -6.16 2.28
CA ALA A 137 0.17 -7.14 1.79
C ALA A 137 1.21 -7.49 2.87
N ASP A 138 1.88 -8.61 2.69
CA ASP A 138 2.94 -9.05 3.61
C ASP A 138 4.30 -8.59 3.10
N PHE A 139 5.16 -8.16 4.02
CA PHE A 139 6.52 -7.69 3.78
C PHE A 139 7.50 -8.39 4.74
N ALA A 140 8.73 -8.61 4.29
CA ALA A 140 9.83 -9.08 5.13
C ALA A 140 10.57 -7.87 5.71
N ILE A 141 10.41 -7.61 7.02
CA ILE A 141 11.00 -6.50 7.75
C ILE A 141 11.93 -7.08 8.82
N VAL A 142 13.22 -6.78 8.75
CA VAL A 142 14.24 -7.30 9.70
C VAL A 142 14.13 -8.83 9.88
N GLY A 143 13.94 -9.55 8.76
CA GLY A 143 13.81 -11.01 8.76
C GLY A 143 12.45 -11.58 9.23
N ALA A 144 11.55 -10.76 9.75
CA ALA A 144 10.21 -11.16 10.16
C ALA A 144 9.17 -10.79 9.07
N ARG A 145 8.16 -11.65 8.91
CA ARG A 145 7.03 -11.35 8.03
C ARG A 145 6.03 -10.47 8.78
N ARG A 146 5.75 -9.29 8.23
CA ARG A 146 4.77 -8.34 8.78
C ARG A 146 3.77 -7.93 7.72
N ARG A 147 2.51 -7.79 8.12
CA ARG A 147 1.46 -7.23 7.27
C ARG A 147 1.48 -5.72 7.39
N MET A 148 1.44 -5.04 6.24
CA MET A 148 1.37 -3.58 6.15
C MET A 148 0.26 -3.19 5.20
N SER A 149 -0.25 -1.98 5.37
CA SER A 149 -1.19 -1.37 4.45
C SER A 149 -0.45 -0.75 3.26
N PHE A 150 -1.08 -0.71 2.12
CA PHE A 150 -0.61 0.05 0.98
C PHE A 150 -1.77 0.87 0.40
N PHE A 151 -1.47 2.10 0.10
CA PHE A 151 -2.38 3.05 -0.53
C PHE A 151 -2.25 2.93 -2.05
N VAL A 152 -3.37 2.99 -2.78
CA VAL A 152 -3.40 3.01 -4.24
C VAL A 152 -4.17 4.25 -4.70
N LEU A 153 -3.55 5.04 -5.56
CA LEU A 153 -4.22 6.08 -6.34
C LEU A 153 -4.29 5.61 -7.80
N SER A 154 -5.49 5.49 -8.34
CA SER A 154 -5.71 5.07 -9.73
C SER A 154 -6.40 6.17 -10.52
N PHE A 155 -6.06 6.27 -11.80
CA PHE A 155 -6.63 7.19 -12.76
C PHE A 155 -7.51 6.38 -13.73
N PRO A 156 -8.84 6.34 -13.51
CA PRO A 156 -9.71 5.46 -14.29
C PRO A 156 -9.75 5.78 -15.78
N PHE A 157 -9.47 7.02 -16.19
CA PHE A 157 -9.45 7.41 -17.59
C PHE A 157 -8.32 6.74 -18.38
N SER A 158 -7.09 6.76 -17.85
CA SER A 158 -5.92 6.10 -18.46
C SER A 158 -5.72 4.67 -17.98
N ASN A 159 -6.40 4.27 -16.92
CA ASN A 159 -6.14 3.04 -16.17
C ASN A 159 -4.73 2.97 -15.56
N MET A 160 -4.01 4.09 -15.39
CA MET A 160 -2.78 4.14 -14.61
C MET A 160 -3.06 4.02 -13.11
N GLY A 161 -2.09 3.51 -12.35
CA GLY A 161 -2.22 3.41 -10.90
C GLY A 161 -0.87 3.41 -10.21
N PHE A 162 -0.80 4.09 -9.07
CA PHE A 162 0.39 4.24 -8.24
C PHE A 162 0.11 3.71 -6.84
N ALA A 163 1.08 3.03 -6.28
CA ALA A 163 0.99 2.44 -4.95
C ALA A 163 2.09 2.96 -4.02
N GLN A 164 1.76 3.09 -2.73
CA GLN A 164 2.67 3.47 -1.66
C GLN A 164 2.40 2.62 -0.42
N VAL A 165 3.44 2.17 0.28
CA VAL A 165 3.34 1.30 1.45
C VAL A 165 3.46 2.13 2.71
N PHE A 166 2.56 1.90 3.68
CA PHE A 166 2.60 2.55 4.98
C PHE A 166 2.23 1.57 6.11
N PRO A 167 2.66 1.85 7.34
CA PRO A 167 2.34 0.99 8.47
C PRO A 167 0.87 1.10 8.94
N SER A 168 0.12 2.11 8.49
CA SER A 168 -1.26 2.38 8.91
C SER A 168 -2.06 3.09 7.80
N GLU A 169 -3.36 3.23 8.02
CA GLU A 169 -4.33 3.93 7.15
C GLU A 169 -4.82 5.24 7.76
N ASN A 170 -4.00 5.86 8.62
CA ASN A 170 -4.35 7.14 9.26
C ASN A 170 -4.17 8.34 8.31
N ALA A 171 -4.58 9.54 8.76
CA ALA A 171 -4.55 10.75 7.95
C ALA A 171 -3.15 11.12 7.47
N GLU A 172 -2.14 10.96 8.35
CA GLU A 172 -0.76 11.27 8.03
C GLU A 172 -0.22 10.34 6.93
N CYS A 173 -0.56 9.04 6.97
CA CYS A 173 -0.17 8.08 5.93
C CYS A 173 -0.85 8.37 4.58
N VAL A 174 -2.15 8.69 4.59
CA VAL A 174 -2.88 9.09 3.37
C VAL A 174 -2.29 10.33 2.74
N CYS A 175 -2.12 11.40 3.54
CA CYS A 175 -1.59 12.67 3.04
C CYS A 175 -0.16 12.52 2.52
N GLN A 176 0.68 11.72 3.19
CA GLN A 176 2.05 11.45 2.75
C GLN A 176 2.06 10.65 1.44
N ALA A 177 1.19 9.64 1.31
CA ALA A 177 1.05 8.87 0.07
C ALA A 177 0.64 9.76 -1.11
N LEU A 178 -0.41 10.58 -0.92
CA LEU A 178 -0.88 11.51 -1.94
C LEU A 178 0.21 12.51 -2.32
N LYS A 179 0.88 13.11 -1.34
CA LYS A 179 1.98 14.04 -1.57
C LYS A 179 3.07 13.44 -2.46
N GLN A 180 3.58 12.26 -2.09
CA GLN A 180 4.64 11.57 -2.84
C GLN A 180 4.18 11.20 -4.27
N ILE A 181 2.92 10.78 -4.44
CA ILE A 181 2.37 10.49 -5.77
C ILE A 181 2.22 11.77 -6.58
N PHE A 182 1.69 12.87 -6.01
CA PHE A 182 1.54 14.15 -6.71
C PHE A 182 2.88 14.71 -7.18
N GLU A 183 3.89 14.67 -6.31
CA GLU A 183 5.26 15.07 -6.64
C GLU A 183 5.87 14.20 -7.75
N TYR A 184 5.62 12.89 -7.72
CA TYR A 184 6.12 11.96 -8.74
C TYR A 184 5.46 12.19 -10.11
N VAL A 185 4.13 12.36 -10.15
CA VAL A 185 3.40 12.57 -11.40
C VAL A 185 3.47 14.01 -11.92
N GLY A 186 3.92 14.94 -11.07
CA GLY A 186 4.08 16.36 -11.41
C GLY A 186 2.77 17.15 -11.46
N GLY A 187 1.70 16.67 -10.78
CA GLY A 187 0.40 17.33 -10.81
C GLY A 187 -0.55 16.82 -9.74
N VAL A 188 -1.63 17.55 -9.54
CA VAL A 188 -2.69 17.29 -8.56
C VAL A 188 -3.97 16.90 -9.30
N PRO A 189 -4.58 15.73 -9.04
CA PRO A 189 -5.86 15.37 -9.63
C PRO A 189 -6.94 16.42 -9.31
N THR A 190 -7.83 16.68 -10.28
CA THR A 190 -8.92 17.64 -10.08
C THR A 190 -9.93 17.16 -9.04
N ARG A 191 -10.17 15.85 -9.01
CA ARG A 191 -11.07 15.20 -8.05
C ARG A 191 -10.54 13.82 -7.66
N ILE A 192 -10.65 13.48 -6.38
CA ILE A 192 -10.31 12.15 -5.87
C ILE A 192 -11.54 11.53 -5.19
N VAL A 193 -11.90 10.33 -5.60
CA VAL A 193 -12.98 9.56 -4.99
C VAL A 193 -12.38 8.50 -4.05
N PHE A 194 -12.72 8.59 -2.76
CA PHE A 194 -12.25 7.66 -1.74
C PHE A 194 -13.31 6.59 -1.43
N ASP A 195 -12.88 5.40 -1.09
CA ASP A 195 -13.69 4.53 -0.25
C ASP A 195 -13.76 5.10 1.18
N ASN A 196 -14.58 4.53 2.06
CA ASN A 196 -14.69 4.93 3.46
C ASN A 196 -13.34 4.73 4.21
N ALA A 197 -12.32 5.49 3.82
CA ALA A 197 -10.98 5.46 4.40
C ALA A 197 -10.99 6.24 5.72
N THR A 198 -10.76 5.54 6.83
CA THR A 198 -10.76 6.15 8.18
C THR A 198 -9.75 7.29 8.33
N GLY A 199 -8.64 7.25 7.60
CA GLY A 199 -7.63 8.31 7.59
C GLY A 199 -8.07 9.61 6.89
N VAL A 200 -8.95 9.51 5.90
CA VAL A 200 -9.53 10.68 5.20
C VAL A 200 -10.70 11.25 5.98
N GLY A 201 -11.58 10.38 6.41
CA GLY A 201 -12.81 10.70 7.10
C GLY A 201 -13.82 9.58 6.97
N ARG A 202 -15.03 9.84 7.42
CA ARG A 202 -16.14 8.91 7.27
C ARG A 202 -17.44 9.65 6.99
N ARG A 203 -18.29 9.04 6.23
CA ARG A 203 -19.65 9.50 6.06
C ARG A 203 -20.47 9.03 7.27
N VAL A 204 -21.09 10.00 7.98
CA VAL A 204 -22.00 9.73 9.09
C VAL A 204 -23.36 10.27 8.67
N CYS A 205 -24.28 9.39 8.33
CA CYS A 205 -25.55 9.73 7.66
C CYS A 205 -25.29 10.50 6.35
N ASP A 206 -25.76 11.73 6.22
CA ASP A 206 -25.56 12.58 5.04
C ASP A 206 -24.38 13.55 5.18
N GLU A 207 -23.70 13.58 6.32
CA GLU A 207 -22.53 14.44 6.56
C GLU A 207 -21.22 13.67 6.33
N VAL A 208 -20.30 14.31 5.64
CA VAL A 208 -18.90 13.86 5.49
C VAL A 208 -18.06 14.53 6.56
N ARG A 209 -17.56 13.76 7.53
CA ARG A 209 -16.63 14.26 8.55
C ARG A 209 -15.22 13.84 8.18
N THR A 210 -14.44 14.80 7.74
CA THR A 210 -13.01 14.63 7.44
C THR A 210 -12.15 14.85 8.68
N THR A 211 -10.95 14.26 8.65
CA THR A 211 -9.91 14.61 9.63
C THR A 211 -9.38 16.01 9.33
N GLU A 212 -8.98 16.75 10.36
CA GLU A 212 -8.47 18.11 10.21
C GLU A 212 -7.21 18.16 9.32
N THR A 213 -6.30 17.19 9.51
CA THR A 213 -5.08 17.07 8.71
C THR A 213 -5.39 16.88 7.22
N PHE A 214 -6.35 16.00 6.90
CA PHE A 214 -6.74 15.77 5.50
C PHE A 214 -7.46 16.98 4.91
N ALA A 215 -8.34 17.63 5.66
CA ALA A 215 -9.03 18.85 5.19
C ALA A 215 -8.04 19.97 4.85
N ALA A 216 -7.03 20.19 5.72
CA ALA A 216 -5.96 21.15 5.48
C ALA A 216 -5.12 20.78 4.24
N PHE A 217 -4.80 19.49 4.08
CA PHE A 217 -4.08 18.94 2.92
C PHE A 217 -4.87 19.16 1.62
N ALA A 218 -6.15 18.82 1.60
CA ALA A 218 -7.01 19.00 0.42
C ALA A 218 -7.16 20.48 0.02
N ALA A 219 -7.30 21.34 1.02
CA ALA A 219 -7.35 22.79 0.79
C ALA A 219 -6.03 23.36 0.24
N HIS A 220 -4.88 22.85 0.73
CA HIS A 220 -3.56 23.29 0.28
C HIS A 220 -3.29 22.90 -1.18
N TYR A 221 -3.62 21.68 -1.58
CA TYR A 221 -3.44 21.20 -2.96
C TYR A 221 -4.59 21.58 -3.89
N GLY A 222 -5.74 21.99 -3.36
CA GLY A 222 -6.86 22.54 -4.15
C GLY A 222 -7.67 21.50 -4.93
N PHE A 223 -7.68 20.24 -4.54
CA PHE A 223 -8.48 19.20 -5.21
C PHE A 223 -9.84 18.98 -4.55
N ALA A 224 -10.83 18.61 -5.37
CA ALA A 224 -12.12 18.17 -4.87
C ALA A 224 -12.05 16.70 -4.40
N PHE A 225 -12.81 16.34 -3.38
CA PHE A 225 -12.91 14.94 -2.96
C PHE A 225 -14.35 14.53 -2.67
N SER A 226 -14.61 13.25 -2.81
CA SER A 226 -15.90 12.63 -2.47
C SER A 226 -15.70 11.22 -1.94
N PHE A 227 -16.71 10.70 -1.23
CA PHE A 227 -16.72 9.32 -0.79
C PHE A 227 -17.72 8.53 -1.62
N CYS A 228 -17.37 7.28 -1.94
CA CYS A 228 -18.28 6.38 -2.61
C CYS A 228 -19.56 6.21 -1.80
N ASN A 229 -20.67 6.03 -2.49
CA ASN A 229 -21.94 5.72 -1.84
C ASN A 229 -21.86 4.35 -1.15
N PRO A 230 -22.48 4.18 0.03
CA PRO A 230 -22.59 2.89 0.66
C PRO A 230 -23.22 1.89 -0.30
N TYR A 231 -22.60 0.70 -0.43
CA TYR A 231 -23.04 -0.40 -1.30
C TYR A 231 -22.89 -0.20 -2.82
N SER A 232 -22.21 0.84 -3.28
CA SER A 232 -21.97 1.10 -4.71
C SER A 232 -20.64 0.51 -5.18
N GLY A 233 -20.51 -0.81 -5.11
CA GLY A 233 -19.27 -1.53 -5.53
C GLY A 233 -18.88 -1.28 -6.99
N HIS A 234 -19.83 -0.89 -7.86
CA HIS A 234 -19.58 -0.55 -9.25
C HIS A 234 -18.78 0.77 -9.41
N GLU A 235 -18.89 1.70 -8.47
CA GLU A 235 -18.14 2.96 -8.48
C GLU A 235 -16.63 2.72 -8.22
N LYS A 236 -16.25 1.54 -7.72
CA LYS A 236 -14.89 1.21 -7.25
C LYS A 236 -14.12 0.24 -8.16
N GLY A 237 -14.76 -0.30 -9.19
CA GLY A 237 -14.21 -1.41 -9.99
C GLY A 237 -12.78 -1.18 -10.50
N ASN A 238 -12.39 0.06 -10.79
CA ASN A 238 -11.04 0.37 -11.26
C ASN A 238 -10.03 0.27 -10.11
N VAL A 239 -10.22 0.99 -8.99
CA VAL A 239 -9.26 1.00 -7.89
C VAL A 239 -9.15 -0.36 -7.19
N GLU A 240 -10.25 -1.10 -7.02
CA GLU A 240 -10.21 -2.47 -6.48
C GLU A 240 -9.37 -3.41 -7.37
N SER A 241 -9.50 -3.25 -8.69
CA SER A 241 -8.69 -4.00 -9.67
C SER A 241 -7.21 -3.63 -9.56
N LYS A 242 -6.88 -2.35 -9.34
CA LYS A 242 -5.51 -1.88 -9.12
C LYS A 242 -4.94 -2.35 -7.77
N VAL A 243 -5.74 -2.37 -6.70
CA VAL A 243 -5.33 -2.96 -5.42
C VAL A 243 -5.02 -4.45 -5.58
N ARG A 244 -5.86 -5.20 -6.30
CA ARG A 244 -5.59 -6.61 -6.60
C ARG A 244 -4.34 -6.79 -7.46
N PHE A 245 -4.18 -5.95 -8.49
CA PHE A 245 -3.01 -5.96 -9.36
C PHE A 245 -1.73 -5.67 -8.57
N ALA A 246 -1.71 -4.64 -7.72
CA ALA A 246 -0.58 -4.30 -6.87
C ALA A 246 -0.19 -5.48 -5.97
N ARG A 247 -1.15 -6.08 -5.29
CA ARG A 247 -0.91 -7.25 -4.43
C ARG A 247 -0.28 -8.41 -5.18
N SER A 248 -0.71 -8.69 -6.40
CA SER A 248 -0.27 -9.87 -7.17
C SER A 248 0.99 -9.64 -7.99
N ASN A 249 1.32 -8.39 -8.38
CA ASN A 249 2.40 -8.09 -9.31
C ASN A 249 3.52 -7.22 -8.70
N LEU A 250 3.19 -6.36 -7.75
CA LEU A 250 4.19 -5.51 -7.09
C LEU A 250 4.76 -6.15 -5.82
N PHE A 251 3.94 -6.95 -5.10
CA PHE A 251 4.29 -7.53 -3.81
C PHE A 251 4.47 -9.06 -3.84
N VAL A 252 4.63 -9.64 -5.04
CA VAL A 252 4.98 -11.05 -5.24
C VAL A 252 6.26 -11.13 -6.09
N PRO A 253 7.30 -11.84 -5.63
CA PRO A 253 7.48 -12.45 -4.30
C PRO A 253 7.46 -11.42 -3.18
N ILE A 254 7.27 -11.87 -1.91
CA ILE A 254 7.22 -10.99 -0.73
C ILE A 254 8.44 -10.09 -0.69
N PRO A 255 8.27 -8.75 -0.78
CA PRO A 255 9.41 -7.83 -0.85
C PRO A 255 10.09 -7.65 0.51
N ARG A 256 11.40 -7.40 0.48
CA ARG A 256 12.16 -6.99 1.65
C ARG A 256 12.04 -5.48 1.82
N LEU A 257 11.64 -5.05 3.00
CA LEU A 257 11.44 -3.65 3.36
C LEU A 257 12.46 -3.28 4.44
N CYS A 258 13.47 -2.52 4.06
CA CYS A 258 14.49 -2.00 5.00
C CYS A 258 14.13 -0.58 5.45
N ASN A 259 13.67 0.25 4.52
CA ASN A 259 13.21 1.61 4.76
C ASN A 259 11.99 1.88 3.89
N VAL A 260 10.94 2.43 4.48
CA VAL A 260 9.64 2.69 3.82
C VAL A 260 9.80 3.72 2.70
N ASP A 261 10.49 4.83 2.96
CA ASP A 261 10.57 5.94 2.01
C ASP A 261 11.34 5.54 0.75
N SER A 262 12.53 4.94 0.90
CA SER A 262 13.32 4.46 -0.24
C SER A 262 12.64 3.31 -1.01
N PHE A 263 11.82 2.51 -0.34
CA PHE A 263 11.02 1.50 -1.01
C PHE A 263 9.91 2.15 -1.84
N ASN A 264 9.23 3.13 -1.27
CA ASN A 264 8.14 3.86 -1.90
C ASN A 264 8.58 4.63 -3.16
N GLU A 265 9.75 5.27 -3.13
CA GLU A 265 10.34 5.92 -4.32
C GLU A 265 10.51 4.93 -5.49
N ARG A 266 11.13 3.77 -5.21
CA ARG A 266 11.30 2.72 -6.24
C ARG A 266 9.98 2.12 -6.69
N LEU A 267 8.99 2.05 -5.79
CA LEU A 267 7.67 1.51 -6.08
C LEU A 267 6.90 2.35 -7.09
N LEU A 268 6.99 3.69 -7.02
CA LEU A 268 6.38 4.60 -8.00
C LEU A 268 6.93 4.35 -9.40
N GLY A 269 8.25 4.23 -9.55
CA GLY A 269 8.87 3.90 -10.83
C GLY A 269 8.44 2.53 -11.37
N ARG A 270 8.28 1.53 -10.49
CA ARG A 270 7.74 0.21 -10.85
C ARG A 270 6.29 0.29 -11.31
N CYS A 271 5.43 1.03 -10.61
CA CYS A 271 4.05 1.25 -11.03
C CYS A 271 3.98 1.81 -12.43
N TYR A 272 4.75 2.86 -12.72
CA TYR A 272 4.81 3.47 -14.03
C TYR A 272 5.34 2.52 -15.12
N SER A 273 6.34 1.70 -14.81
CA SER A 273 6.93 0.77 -15.77
C SER A 273 6.03 -0.43 -16.14
N LEU A 274 5.10 -0.83 -15.25
CA LEU A 274 4.20 -1.96 -15.45
C LEU A 274 2.89 -1.61 -16.17
N SER A 275 2.83 -0.45 -16.83
CA SER A 275 1.71 -0.07 -17.71
C SER A 275 1.48 -1.09 -18.82
N LYS A 276 0.24 -1.22 -19.26
CA LYS A 276 -0.22 -2.14 -20.31
C LYS A 276 -1.10 -1.40 -21.31
N SER A 277 -1.58 -2.11 -22.32
CA SER A 277 -2.65 -1.60 -23.17
C SER A 277 -3.94 -1.48 -22.36
N HIS A 278 -4.62 -0.36 -22.50
CA HIS A 278 -5.90 -0.10 -21.84
C HIS A 278 -6.96 -1.11 -22.31
N TYR A 279 -7.64 -1.74 -21.39
CA TYR A 279 -8.54 -2.88 -21.66
C TYR A 279 -9.76 -2.57 -22.55
N LEU A 280 -10.20 -1.31 -22.62
CA LEU A 280 -11.29 -0.87 -23.50
C LEU A 280 -10.77 -0.09 -24.71
N LYS A 281 -9.83 0.84 -24.52
CA LYS A 281 -9.37 1.77 -25.56
C LYS A 281 -8.32 1.15 -26.47
N GLY A 282 -7.59 0.13 -26.01
CA GLY A 282 -6.54 -0.53 -26.78
C GLY A 282 -5.23 0.26 -26.90
N GLU A 283 -5.21 1.50 -26.45
CA GLU A 283 -4.04 2.38 -26.39
C GLU A 283 -3.16 2.06 -25.16
N ASP A 284 -1.90 2.49 -25.19
CA ASP A 284 -1.01 2.33 -24.04
C ASP A 284 -1.47 3.25 -22.89
N GLU A 285 -1.54 2.68 -21.67
CA GLU A 285 -1.94 3.42 -20.46
C GLU A 285 -1.08 4.67 -20.22
N LYS A 286 0.21 4.67 -20.60
CA LYS A 286 1.08 5.84 -20.49
C LYS A 286 0.71 6.95 -21.45
N GLN A 287 0.30 6.60 -22.68
CA GLN A 287 -0.15 7.59 -23.66
C GLN A 287 -1.43 8.28 -23.17
N LEU A 288 -2.39 7.50 -22.68
CA LEU A 288 -3.61 8.04 -22.09
C LEU A 288 -3.32 8.84 -20.80
N PHE A 289 -2.29 8.47 -20.03
CA PHE A 289 -1.91 9.19 -18.80
C PHE A 289 -1.36 10.59 -19.10
N VAL A 290 -0.85 10.85 -20.32
CA VAL A 290 -0.51 12.23 -20.74
C VAL A 290 -1.74 13.12 -20.70
N GLU A 291 -2.90 12.62 -21.13
CA GLU A 291 -4.16 13.38 -21.08
C GLU A 291 -4.60 13.63 -19.62
N ASP A 292 -4.47 12.62 -18.74
CA ASP A 292 -4.67 12.82 -17.31
C ASP A 292 -3.76 13.92 -16.77
N SER A 293 -2.46 13.87 -17.11
CA SER A 293 -1.47 14.84 -16.62
C SER A 293 -1.76 16.27 -17.07
N VAL A 294 -2.23 16.45 -18.31
CA VAL A 294 -2.61 17.76 -18.85
C VAL A 294 -3.85 18.33 -18.13
N ALA A 295 -4.76 17.46 -17.71
CA ALA A 295 -5.98 17.87 -17.01
C ALA A 295 -5.76 18.14 -15.51
N MET A 296 -4.64 17.69 -14.91
CA MET A 296 -4.30 17.94 -13.52
C MET A 296 -3.97 19.41 -13.25
N ALA A 297 -4.19 19.84 -12.00
CA ALA A 297 -3.69 21.13 -11.53
C ALA A 297 -2.17 21.05 -11.27
N GLY A 298 -1.49 22.19 -11.40
CA GLY A 298 -0.07 22.29 -11.05
C GLY A 298 0.17 22.10 -9.55
N LEU A 299 1.38 21.65 -9.21
CA LEU A 299 1.81 21.55 -7.83
C LEU A 299 1.90 22.95 -7.19
N PRO A 300 1.54 23.11 -5.90
CA PRO A 300 1.77 24.37 -5.18
C PRO A 300 3.27 24.65 -5.05
N GLU A 301 3.62 25.92 -4.92
CA GLU A 301 5.02 26.39 -4.77
C GLU A 301 5.70 25.77 -3.54
N ALA A 302 4.97 25.68 -2.43
CA ALA A 302 5.44 25.04 -1.21
C ALA A 302 4.77 23.66 -1.02
N ALA A 303 5.57 22.64 -0.74
CA ALA A 303 5.04 21.32 -0.39
C ALA A 303 4.38 21.33 0.99
N PHE A 304 3.25 20.64 1.15
CA PHE A 304 2.59 20.48 2.44
C PHE A 304 3.43 19.64 3.41
N THR A 305 3.62 20.13 4.62
CA THR A 305 4.27 19.36 5.68
C THR A 305 3.26 18.45 6.38
N VAL A 306 3.37 17.14 6.15
CA VAL A 306 2.43 16.15 6.69
C VAL A 306 2.81 15.81 8.12
N VAL A 307 2.42 16.66 9.05
CA VAL A 307 2.67 16.48 10.48
C VAL A 307 1.45 16.95 11.27
N ARG A 308 1.05 16.17 12.27
CA ARG A 308 0.06 16.58 13.28
C ARG A 308 0.77 16.86 14.60
N TYR A 309 0.60 18.05 15.14
CA TYR A 309 1.20 18.44 16.41
C TYR A 309 0.31 18.10 17.59
N ALA A 310 0.92 17.59 18.66
CA ALA A 310 0.26 17.31 19.93
C ALA A 310 1.12 17.82 21.09
N HIS A 311 0.48 18.25 22.18
CA HIS A 311 1.17 18.61 23.43
C HIS A 311 1.19 17.40 24.36
N CYS A 312 2.37 17.01 24.81
CA CYS A 312 2.56 15.92 25.75
C CYS A 312 3.34 16.38 26.98
N LYS A 313 3.24 15.65 28.06
CA LYS A 313 4.07 15.85 29.26
C LYS A 313 5.02 14.65 29.37
N ALA A 314 6.32 14.93 29.42
CA ALA A 314 7.32 13.91 29.69
C ALA A 314 7.19 13.37 31.12
N ASP A 315 7.31 12.07 31.29
CA ASP A 315 7.26 11.40 32.58
C ASP A 315 8.57 11.66 33.40
N LYS A 316 8.67 11.02 34.56
CA LYS A 316 9.87 11.14 35.42
C LYS A 316 11.16 10.59 34.80
N GLN A 317 11.03 9.77 33.75
CA GLN A 317 12.15 9.19 33.00
C GLN A 317 12.49 10.00 31.72
N GLY A 318 11.77 11.10 31.48
CA GLY A 318 11.89 11.87 30.25
C GLY A 318 11.27 11.15 29.05
N LYS A 319 10.22 10.36 29.24
CA LYS A 319 9.50 9.67 28.16
C LYS A 319 8.12 10.26 27.96
N ILE A 320 7.67 10.25 26.73
CA ILE A 320 6.30 10.62 26.33
C ILE A 320 5.53 9.40 25.87
N CYS A 321 4.20 9.47 25.96
CA CYS A 321 3.30 8.46 25.42
C CYS A 321 2.35 9.14 24.43
N VAL A 322 2.34 8.68 23.18
CA VAL A 322 1.50 9.22 22.08
C VAL A 322 0.97 8.08 21.23
N ASP A 323 -0.17 8.31 20.59
CA ASP A 323 -0.84 7.34 19.71
C ASP A 323 -1.12 5.97 20.35
N GLY A 324 -1.67 5.99 21.56
CA GLY A 324 -1.99 4.75 22.30
C GLY A 324 -0.85 4.31 23.22
N PRO A 325 -0.42 3.04 23.20
CA PRO A 325 0.51 2.52 24.20
C PRO A 325 2.00 2.72 23.86
N HIS A 326 2.32 3.55 22.86
CA HIS A 326 3.68 3.73 22.39
C HIS A 326 4.43 4.79 23.19
N ARG A 327 5.57 4.41 23.77
CA ARG A 327 6.43 5.30 24.55
C ARG A 327 7.69 5.63 23.76
N TYR A 328 8.08 6.90 23.82
CA TYR A 328 9.28 7.43 23.17
C TYR A 328 10.12 8.20 24.18
N SER A 329 11.43 7.96 24.16
CA SER A 329 12.34 8.75 24.97
C SER A 329 12.47 10.19 24.45
N THR A 330 12.59 11.13 25.38
CA THR A 330 13.05 12.49 25.08
C THR A 330 14.38 12.73 25.78
N ASP A 331 14.81 13.97 25.91
CA ASP A 331 15.93 14.31 26.78
C ASP A 331 15.52 14.16 28.26
N PRO A 332 16.30 13.45 29.11
CA PRO A 332 16.03 13.32 30.53
C PRO A 332 15.91 14.65 31.28
N SER A 333 16.47 15.75 30.78
CA SER A 333 16.33 17.10 31.34
C SER A 333 14.91 17.66 31.22
N LEU A 334 14.12 17.10 30.31
CA LEU A 334 12.71 17.44 30.08
C LEU A 334 11.73 16.68 30.99
N ALA A 335 12.24 15.85 31.91
CA ALA A 335 11.39 15.11 32.83
C ALA A 335 10.41 16.02 33.57
N GLY A 336 9.12 15.69 33.51
CA GLY A 336 8.04 16.49 34.10
C GLY A 336 7.66 17.76 33.34
N ARG A 337 8.35 18.13 32.26
CA ARG A 337 8.07 19.30 31.43
C ARG A 337 7.07 18.96 30.31
N ARG A 338 6.44 19.97 29.76
CA ARG A 338 5.66 19.85 28.53
C ARG A 338 6.58 19.91 27.32
N VAL A 339 6.20 19.18 26.28
CA VAL A 339 6.88 19.11 24.99
C VAL A 339 5.84 19.16 23.87
N ILE A 340 6.26 19.58 22.69
CA ILE A 340 5.45 19.51 21.47
C ILE A 340 5.92 18.26 20.70
N VAL A 341 4.97 17.47 20.24
CA VAL A 341 5.24 16.25 19.48
C VAL A 341 4.66 16.37 18.10
N GLY A 342 5.49 16.26 17.09
CA GLY A 342 5.09 16.18 15.68
C GLY A 342 4.93 14.70 15.27
N LEU A 343 3.75 14.34 14.78
CA LEU A 343 3.39 13.01 14.34
C LEU A 343 3.28 12.99 12.81
N GLY A 344 4.33 12.53 12.15
CA GLY A 344 4.35 12.26 10.72
C GLY A 344 3.88 10.85 10.37
N ALA A 345 3.94 10.46 9.11
CA ALA A 345 3.56 9.12 8.66
C ALA A 345 4.51 8.03 9.16
N THR A 346 5.81 8.29 9.23
CA THR A 346 6.84 7.30 9.60
C THR A 346 7.71 7.75 10.78
N ALA A 347 7.61 9.03 11.18
CA ALA A 347 8.45 9.62 12.21
C ALA A 347 7.63 10.30 13.32
N VAL A 348 8.17 10.29 14.52
CA VAL A 348 7.75 11.08 15.67
C VAL A 348 8.86 12.02 16.04
N THR A 349 8.63 13.32 15.92
CA THR A 349 9.59 14.37 16.28
C THR A 349 9.19 15.02 17.59
N VAL A 350 10.14 15.27 18.47
CA VAL A 350 9.91 15.92 19.77
C VAL A 350 10.58 17.28 19.80
N TYR A 351 9.85 18.29 20.20
CA TYR A 351 10.34 19.67 20.33
C TYR A 351 10.14 20.17 21.76
N THR A 352 10.98 21.10 22.17
CA THR A 352 10.74 21.91 23.37
C THR A 352 9.48 22.79 23.19
N GLU A 353 8.97 23.39 24.26
CA GLU A 353 7.91 24.40 24.15
C GLU A 353 8.34 25.66 23.37
N SER A 354 9.65 25.91 23.26
CA SER A 354 10.22 26.99 22.43
C SER A 354 10.34 26.63 20.94
N GLY A 355 10.05 25.37 20.56
CA GLY A 355 10.13 24.91 19.16
C GLY A 355 11.50 24.34 18.74
N GLU A 356 12.43 24.15 19.68
CA GLU A 356 13.72 23.53 19.39
C GLU A 356 13.56 22.01 19.27
N LEU A 357 14.17 21.41 18.22
CA LEU A 357 14.16 19.97 18.01
C LEU A 357 14.97 19.26 19.09
N VAL A 358 14.36 18.31 19.77
CA VAL A 358 15.00 17.50 20.83
C VAL A 358 15.46 16.15 20.29
N CYS A 359 14.57 15.41 19.64
CA CYS A 359 14.89 14.09 19.08
C CYS A 359 13.82 13.67 18.05
N GLU A 360 14.19 12.67 17.26
CA GLU A 360 13.32 12.01 16.31
C GLU A 360 13.35 10.50 16.54
N HIS A 361 12.20 9.84 16.34
CA HIS A 361 12.03 8.40 16.44
C HIS A 361 11.24 7.87 15.25
N GLU A 362 11.48 6.61 14.88
CA GLU A 362 10.57 5.88 14.00
C GLU A 362 9.20 5.70 14.71
N ARG A 363 8.13 6.11 14.04
CA ARG A 363 6.78 6.01 14.59
C ARG A 363 6.33 4.57 14.69
N GLN A 364 5.90 4.17 15.87
CA GLN A 364 5.37 2.85 16.14
C GLN A 364 3.86 2.81 15.96
N TYR A 365 3.35 1.66 15.52
CA TYR A 365 1.95 1.44 15.21
C TYR A 365 1.44 0.13 15.82
N GLY A 366 0.12 0.03 15.95
CA GLY A 366 -0.54 -1.16 16.49
C GLY A 366 -1.00 -1.00 17.93
N SER A 367 -1.53 -2.07 18.50
CA SER A 367 -2.10 -2.09 19.87
C SER A 367 -1.13 -2.60 20.92
N ALA A 368 -0.01 -3.20 20.52
CA ALA A 368 1.00 -3.70 21.44
C ALA A 368 1.85 -2.54 21.98
N PRO A 369 2.08 -2.45 23.31
CA PRO A 369 2.94 -1.43 23.89
C PRO A 369 4.36 -1.53 23.34
N THR A 370 4.95 -0.39 23.01
CA THR A 370 6.35 -0.27 22.61
C THR A 370 7.05 0.79 23.46
N ASP A 371 8.35 0.63 23.67
CA ASP A 371 9.20 1.59 24.35
C ASP A 371 10.42 1.85 23.47
N THR A 372 10.35 2.95 22.69
CA THR A 372 11.39 3.35 21.75
C THR A 372 12.32 4.32 22.46
N ALA A 373 13.55 3.90 22.69
CA ALA A 373 14.57 4.71 23.32
C ALA A 373 15.60 5.20 22.29
N ASN A 374 15.98 6.49 22.40
CA ASN A 374 17.16 7.02 21.73
C ASN A 374 18.31 7.01 22.74
N PRO A 375 19.30 6.14 22.60
CA PRO A 375 20.42 6.06 23.53
C PRO A 375 21.21 7.38 23.62
N ALA A 376 21.33 8.10 22.50
CA ALA A 376 22.02 9.39 22.44
C ALA A 376 21.48 10.39 23.47
N SER A 377 20.14 10.45 23.63
CA SER A 377 19.50 11.38 24.57
C SER A 377 19.86 11.14 26.04
N GLN A 378 20.37 9.95 26.38
CA GLN A 378 20.74 9.59 27.75
C GLN A 378 22.20 9.97 28.09
N LEU A 379 23.05 10.24 27.08
CA LEU A 379 24.47 10.52 27.28
C LEU A 379 24.76 11.72 28.20
N PRO A 380 24.08 12.89 28.06
CA PRO A 380 24.34 14.02 28.95
C PRO A 380 24.13 13.67 30.42
N LEU A 381 23.03 12.98 30.74
CA LEU A 381 22.72 12.56 32.11
C LEU A 381 23.67 11.46 32.59
N LEU A 382 24.04 10.52 31.70
CA LEU A 382 24.94 9.41 32.03
C LEU A 382 26.35 9.89 32.35
N THR A 383 26.87 10.91 31.66
CA THR A 383 28.14 11.54 31.97
C THR A 383 28.19 12.15 33.37
N MET A 384 27.06 12.57 33.92
CA MET A 384 26.94 13.09 35.28
C MET A 384 26.69 11.97 36.32
N LYS A 385 25.96 10.93 35.92
CA LYS A 385 25.51 9.81 36.77
C LYS A 385 26.16 8.49 36.37
N LEU A 386 27.48 8.40 36.44
CA LEU A 386 28.30 7.26 35.97
C LEU A 386 27.89 5.92 36.63
N GLY A 387 27.31 5.95 37.85
CA GLY A 387 26.81 4.75 38.51
C GLY A 387 25.62 4.08 37.80
N ALA A 388 24.96 4.79 36.88
CA ALA A 388 23.86 4.23 36.10
C ALA A 388 24.32 3.43 34.85
N TRP A 389 25.62 3.47 34.53
CA TRP A 389 26.20 2.85 33.32
C TRP A 389 25.72 1.40 33.12
N ARG A 390 25.91 0.56 34.13
CA ARG A 390 25.61 -0.90 34.04
C ARG A 390 24.15 -1.25 33.69
N ASN A 391 23.22 -0.33 33.96
CA ASN A 391 21.78 -0.51 33.68
C ASN A 391 21.25 0.51 32.69
N SER A 392 22.15 1.13 31.90
CA SER A 392 21.76 2.16 30.93
C SER A 392 21.42 1.56 29.56
N GLY A 393 20.45 2.15 28.86
CA GLY A 393 20.15 1.82 27.46
C GLY A 393 21.33 2.12 26.50
N VAL A 394 22.23 3.04 26.86
CA VAL A 394 23.46 3.33 26.13
C VAL A 394 24.36 2.10 26.08
N ARG A 395 24.56 1.45 27.22
CA ARG A 395 25.37 0.23 27.34
C ARG A 395 24.82 -0.92 26.52
N GLU A 396 23.49 -1.08 26.47
CA GLU A 396 22.82 -2.13 25.68
C GLU A 396 22.85 -1.86 24.18
N ALA A 397 22.94 -0.59 23.79
CA ALA A 397 22.87 -0.17 22.39
C ALA A 397 24.23 -0.15 21.68
N ILE A 398 25.35 -0.33 22.38
CA ILE A 398 26.69 -0.37 21.79
C ILE A 398 27.15 -1.82 21.52
N PRO A 399 28.09 -2.03 20.54
CA PRO A 399 28.66 -3.34 20.25
C PRO A 399 29.36 -3.97 21.47
N ASP A 400 29.38 -5.31 21.48
CA ASP A 400 29.89 -6.10 22.59
C ASP A 400 31.38 -5.74 22.94
N ASP A 401 32.25 -5.63 21.95
CA ASP A 401 33.64 -5.30 22.14
C ASP A 401 33.84 -3.93 22.86
N LEU A 402 33.05 -2.94 22.42
CA LEU A 402 33.07 -1.60 23.02
C LEU A 402 32.48 -1.61 24.44
N ARG A 403 31.42 -2.40 24.63
CA ARG A 403 30.78 -2.59 25.95
C ARG A 403 31.72 -3.22 26.94
N ASP A 404 32.38 -4.32 26.57
CA ASP A 404 33.30 -5.05 27.43
C ASP A 404 34.48 -4.19 27.83
N TYR A 405 35.02 -3.42 26.88
CA TYR A 405 36.06 -2.45 27.17
C TYR A 405 35.61 -1.40 28.20
N MET A 406 34.45 -0.75 27.96
CA MET A 406 33.92 0.28 28.87
C MET A 406 33.51 -0.27 30.23
N ASP A 407 33.05 -1.52 30.33
CA ASP A 407 32.74 -2.21 31.59
C ASP A 407 33.98 -2.49 32.46
N GLY A 408 35.15 -2.64 31.82
CA GLY A 408 36.43 -2.82 32.47
C GLY A 408 37.05 -1.53 32.99
N LEU A 409 36.53 -0.37 32.60
CA LEU A 409 37.12 0.92 32.96
C LEU A 409 36.81 1.33 34.41
N GLY A 410 37.77 2.01 35.04
CA GLY A 410 37.56 2.72 36.29
C GLY A 410 36.60 3.92 36.08
N LYS A 411 35.94 4.36 37.15
CA LYS A 411 34.92 5.42 37.11
C LYS A 411 35.39 6.70 36.39
N LYS A 412 36.67 7.09 36.53
CA LYS A 412 37.24 8.29 35.89
C LYS A 412 37.35 8.10 34.38
N ASP A 413 37.87 6.95 33.96
CA ASP A 413 38.14 6.66 32.55
C ASP A 413 36.82 6.40 31.80
N LEU A 414 35.88 5.73 32.44
CA LEU A 414 34.50 5.57 31.93
C LEU A 414 33.83 6.95 31.67
N GLY A 415 33.98 7.89 32.62
CA GLY A 415 33.46 9.24 32.44
C GLY A 415 34.15 10.01 31.32
N GLY A 416 35.44 9.74 31.04
CA GLY A 416 36.15 10.23 29.87
C GLY A 416 35.60 9.68 28.58
N SER A 417 35.49 8.36 28.46
CA SER A 417 34.97 7.67 27.28
C SER A 417 33.51 8.08 26.97
N LEU A 418 32.64 8.24 27.98
CA LEU A 418 31.30 8.72 27.80
C LEU A 418 31.20 10.16 27.30
N ARG A 419 32.14 11.05 27.72
CA ARG A 419 32.22 12.42 27.18
C ARG A 419 32.62 12.41 25.71
N ILE A 420 33.65 11.63 25.37
CA ILE A 420 34.08 11.44 23.99
C ILE A 420 32.89 10.93 23.14
N MET A 421 32.18 9.90 23.64
CA MET A 421 31.02 9.37 22.96
C MET A 421 29.95 10.46 22.72
N ARG A 422 29.59 11.23 23.74
CA ARG A 422 28.61 12.32 23.62
C ARG A 422 29.07 13.34 22.56
N ASP A 423 30.28 13.82 22.64
CA ASP A 423 30.81 14.86 21.74
C ASP A 423 30.92 14.37 20.28
N GLN A 424 31.15 13.07 20.07
CA GLN A 424 31.10 12.46 18.74
C GLN A 424 29.66 12.28 18.24
N VAL A 425 28.74 11.86 19.11
CA VAL A 425 27.32 11.75 18.78
C VAL A 425 26.69 13.09 18.40
N ASP A 426 27.02 14.15 19.15
CA ASP A 426 26.58 15.52 18.86
C ASP A 426 27.07 16.01 17.48
N ARG A 427 28.25 15.59 17.05
CA ARG A 427 28.86 16.03 15.78
C ARG A 427 28.39 15.22 14.57
N ARG A 428 28.16 13.93 14.70
CA ARG A 428 27.99 13.01 13.54
C ARG A 428 26.87 11.96 13.68
N GLY A 429 26.12 12.03 14.76
CA GLY A 429 25.06 11.07 15.05
C GLY A 429 25.54 9.76 15.71
N TRP A 430 24.59 8.95 16.19
CA TRP A 430 24.87 7.76 17.00
C TRP A 430 25.68 6.71 16.27
N ASP A 431 25.24 6.26 15.09
CA ASP A 431 25.86 5.14 14.39
C ASP A 431 27.30 5.46 13.95
N ALA A 432 27.54 6.67 13.44
CA ALA A 432 28.88 7.11 13.02
C ALA A 432 29.82 7.28 14.23
N ALA A 433 29.30 7.78 15.36
CA ALA A 433 30.11 7.93 16.57
C ALA A 433 30.49 6.57 17.17
N VAL A 434 29.54 5.64 17.30
CA VAL A 434 29.80 4.29 17.80
C VAL A 434 30.74 3.54 16.88
N GLY A 435 30.55 3.62 15.55
CA GLY A 435 31.48 3.02 14.58
C GLY A 435 32.90 3.57 14.65
N ALA A 436 33.04 4.88 14.85
CA ALA A 436 34.37 5.51 15.03
C ALA A 436 35.06 5.07 16.33
N MET A 437 34.31 4.95 17.43
CA MET A 437 34.83 4.45 18.70
C MET A 437 35.27 2.99 18.62
N GLU A 438 34.47 2.15 17.97
CA GLU A 438 34.80 0.75 17.73
C GLU A 438 36.07 0.60 16.87
N ALA A 439 36.20 1.40 15.80
CA ALA A 439 37.34 1.41 14.93
C ALA A 439 38.62 1.91 15.69
N ALA A 440 38.48 2.95 16.53
CA ALA A 440 39.59 3.44 17.37
C ALA A 440 40.04 2.36 18.35
N LEU A 441 39.10 1.68 19.02
CA LEU A 441 39.41 0.60 19.94
C LEU A 441 40.16 -0.55 19.26
N ARG A 442 39.72 -0.97 18.08
CA ARG A 442 40.39 -2.02 17.28
C ARG A 442 41.79 -1.63 16.84
N LEU A 443 42.02 -0.35 16.50
CA LEU A 443 43.30 0.13 16.00
C LEU A 443 44.36 0.38 17.12
N THR A 444 43.90 0.94 18.24
CA THR A 444 44.83 1.44 19.28
C THR A 444 44.70 0.74 20.64
N GLY A 445 43.61 -0.04 20.83
CA GLY A 445 43.28 -0.64 22.11
C GLY A 445 42.84 0.37 23.17
N ARG A 446 42.59 1.63 22.81
CA ARG A 446 42.24 2.74 23.71
C ARG A 446 41.16 3.63 23.11
N LEU A 447 40.40 4.28 23.99
CA LEU A 447 39.45 5.31 23.64
C LEU A 447 39.93 6.66 24.16
N ASP A 448 40.73 7.34 23.37
CA ASP A 448 41.08 8.74 23.57
C ASP A 448 40.56 9.60 22.43
N GLU A 449 40.48 10.91 22.67
CA GLU A 449 39.89 11.86 21.75
C GLU A 449 40.55 11.86 20.37
N ALA A 450 41.89 11.77 20.34
CA ALA A 450 42.69 11.78 19.11
C ALA A 450 42.45 10.51 18.28
N SER A 451 42.49 9.33 18.92
CA SER A 451 42.26 8.05 18.25
C SER A 451 40.89 7.97 17.64
N VAL A 452 39.86 8.44 18.37
CA VAL A 452 38.47 8.45 17.87
C VAL A 452 38.30 9.47 16.75
N ALA A 453 38.91 10.66 16.82
CA ALA A 453 38.86 11.66 15.77
C ALA A 453 39.49 11.15 14.46
N ILE A 454 40.65 10.47 14.54
CA ILE A 454 41.32 9.86 13.38
C ILE A 454 40.44 8.75 12.76
N ALA A 455 39.91 7.88 13.58
CA ALA A 455 39.04 6.80 13.09
C ALA A 455 37.77 7.35 12.39
N ALA A 456 37.21 8.39 12.94
CA ALA A 456 36.04 9.08 12.37
C ALA A 456 36.36 9.75 11.03
N ALA A 457 37.48 10.48 10.94
CA ALA A 457 37.93 11.12 9.70
C ALA A 457 38.19 10.10 8.57
N ARG A 458 38.72 8.92 8.91
CA ARG A 458 38.91 7.83 7.95
C ARG A 458 37.58 7.26 7.43
N ALA A 459 36.60 7.14 8.30
CA ALA A 459 35.27 6.64 7.92
C ALA A 459 34.51 7.60 6.97
N GLU A 460 34.76 8.92 7.11
CA GLU A 460 34.17 9.96 6.26
C GLU A 460 34.87 10.11 4.88
N GLY A 461 35.77 9.20 4.54
CA GLY A 461 36.49 9.22 3.26
C GLY A 461 37.59 10.29 3.16
N GLY A 462 37.93 10.89 4.26
CA GLY A 462 39.15 11.73 4.39
C GLY A 462 40.38 10.84 4.30
N SER A 463 40.92 10.60 3.09
CA SER A 463 42.33 10.24 2.96
C SER A 463 43.09 11.41 3.57
N ILE A 464 43.77 11.19 4.71
CA ILE A 464 44.81 12.08 5.12
C ILE A 464 45.85 11.93 4.01
N SER A 465 45.87 12.89 3.09
CA SER A 465 46.88 12.98 2.06
C SER A 465 48.18 13.25 2.80
N TYR A 466 49.02 12.23 2.90
CA TYR A 466 50.42 12.39 3.32
C TYR A 466 51.28 12.98 2.18
N ASP A 467 50.69 13.61 1.21
CA ASP A 467 51.31 14.18 0.01
C ASP A 467 51.74 15.64 0.16
N GLU A 468 51.74 16.23 1.34
CA GLU A 468 52.62 17.36 1.59
C GLU A 468 53.98 16.79 2.00
N PRO A 469 55.03 16.91 1.16
CA PRO A 469 56.35 16.52 1.55
C PRO A 469 56.71 17.40 2.74
N VAL A 470 56.89 16.76 3.91
CA VAL A 470 57.42 17.45 5.09
C VAL A 470 58.79 17.97 4.68
N ASP A 471 58.92 19.29 4.56
CA ASP A 471 60.23 19.93 4.30
C ASP A 471 61.14 19.74 5.51
N LEU A 472 61.89 18.66 5.45
CA LEU A 472 62.86 18.33 6.48
C LEU A 472 64.04 19.38 6.55
N GLY A 473 64.18 20.26 5.54
CA GLY A 473 65.17 21.36 5.53
C GLY A 473 64.94 22.36 6.67
N VAL A 474 63.76 22.47 7.21
CA VAL A 474 63.49 23.28 8.41
C VAL A 474 64.16 22.70 9.67
N TYR A 475 64.30 21.39 9.76
CA TYR A 475 65.01 20.73 10.87
C TYR A 475 66.50 20.77 10.71
N ASP A 476 67.06 20.70 9.47
CA ASP A 476 68.48 20.83 9.20
C ASP A 476 68.91 22.26 9.50
N ALA A 477 68.10 23.27 9.16
CA ALA A 477 68.40 24.67 9.51
C ALA A 477 68.40 24.96 11.03
N MET A 478 67.63 24.21 11.83
CA MET A 478 67.68 24.29 13.30
C MET A 478 68.89 23.61 13.91
N LEU A 479 69.52 22.63 13.25
CA LEU A 479 70.70 21.93 13.70
C LEU A 479 72.00 22.71 13.33
N GLU A 480 72.03 23.51 12.26
CA GLU A 480 73.13 24.35 11.85
C GLU A 480 73.26 25.67 12.65
N GLY A 481 72.19 26.05 13.39
CA GLY A 481 72.20 27.26 14.22
C GLY A 481 72.76 27.11 15.63
N VAL A 482 73.41 25.97 15.97
CA VAL A 482 74.02 25.70 17.26
C VAL A 482 75.48 25.34 17.00
N SER A 483 76.34 26.37 16.63
CA SER A 483 77.76 26.30 16.62
C SER A 483 78.32 27.60 17.24
#